data_f4c4fdac8a3cc55248e82021d40e2817
#
_entry.id   f4c4fdac8a3cc55248e82021d40e2817
#
_cell.length_a   1.000
_cell.length_b   1.000
_cell.length_c   1.000
_cell.angle_alpha   90.00
_cell.angle_beta   90.00
_cell.angle_gamma   90.00
#
_symmetry.space_group_name_H-M   'P 1'
#
loop_
_entity.id
_entity.type
_entity.pdbx_description
1 polymer ?
#
loop_
_entity_poly.entity_id
_entity_poly.type
_entity_poly.pdbx_seq_one_letter_code
_entity_poly.pdbx_strand_id
1 'polypeptide(L)'
;MNKDQKAERVAQIAEAIRESEAVFAVDYRGISVPQAAELRSKLIEAGARFSVVKNTLTQRAVDDVGADTLKEFLEGPTAFTFVSAEGGDVAMAAKALSQFRRANEVLEFKGGIMGGEPLSIDQIESIARLPAVDVLHGQVVGVLASPLTGLVRGLNQMIAGLAIALGQIQAEGKLGAEAEPEAEAEPPPPEDGPDAGEDAEAPPEVDTPAEEAPAEAETETEEAPSEGEEKEG
;
A
#
# COMPACT_ATOMS: atom_id res chain seq x y z
N MET A 1 -29.69 -10.53 29.15
CA MET A 1 -29.94 -11.14 27.81
C MET A 1 -30.53 -12.53 28.05
N ASN A 2 -31.74 -12.76 27.57
CA ASN A 2 -32.41 -14.06 27.65
C ASN A 2 -31.78 -15.07 26.68
N LYS A 3 -32.07 -16.37 26.87
CA LYS A 3 -31.53 -17.46 26.05
C LYS A 3 -31.92 -17.29 24.58
N ASP A 4 -33.16 -16.88 24.32
CA ASP A 4 -33.67 -16.67 22.96
C ASP A 4 -32.97 -15.49 22.25
N GLN A 5 -32.78 -14.38 22.96
CA GLN A 5 -32.03 -13.22 22.45
C GLN A 5 -30.57 -13.54 22.12
N LYS A 6 -29.95 -14.46 22.86
CA LYS A 6 -28.58 -14.92 22.52
C LYS A 6 -28.58 -15.79 21.28
N ALA A 7 -29.56 -16.66 21.10
CA ALA A 7 -29.70 -17.49 19.93
C ALA A 7 -29.95 -16.65 18.66
N GLU A 8 -30.84 -15.65 18.75
CA GLU A 8 -31.08 -14.70 17.66
C GLU A 8 -29.79 -13.94 17.27
N ARG A 9 -29.01 -13.47 18.27
CA ARG A 9 -27.74 -12.78 17.99
C ARG A 9 -26.69 -13.67 17.34
N VAL A 10 -26.59 -14.93 17.77
CA VAL A 10 -25.72 -15.92 17.15
C VAL A 10 -26.13 -16.16 15.70
N ALA A 11 -27.42 -16.32 15.43
CA ALA A 11 -27.94 -16.48 14.08
C ALA A 11 -27.64 -15.26 13.19
N GLN A 12 -27.86 -14.03 13.69
CA GLN A 12 -27.53 -12.78 12.97
C GLN A 12 -26.04 -12.66 12.64
N ILE A 13 -25.16 -13.09 13.56
CA ILE A 13 -23.70 -13.06 13.32
C ILE A 13 -23.32 -14.13 12.30
N ALA A 14 -23.87 -15.33 12.42
CA ALA A 14 -23.62 -16.43 11.48
C ALA A 14 -24.08 -16.08 10.06
N GLU A 15 -25.22 -15.42 9.93
CA GLU A 15 -25.73 -14.90 8.66
C GLU A 15 -24.80 -13.81 8.09
N ALA A 16 -24.42 -12.82 8.91
CA ALA A 16 -23.49 -11.77 8.51
C ALA A 16 -22.13 -12.31 8.06
N ILE A 17 -21.61 -13.37 8.68
CA ILE A 17 -20.37 -14.04 8.25
C ILE A 17 -20.56 -14.73 6.91
N ARG A 18 -21.70 -15.37 6.66
CA ARG A 18 -21.99 -16.08 5.39
C ARG A 18 -22.20 -15.13 4.23
N GLU A 19 -22.82 -13.97 4.47
CA GLU A 19 -23.11 -12.96 3.46
C GLU A 19 -21.89 -12.05 3.19
N SER A 20 -20.86 -12.13 4.03
CA SER A 20 -19.67 -11.32 3.88
C SER A 20 -18.60 -12.02 3.04
N GLU A 21 -17.99 -11.28 2.12
CA GLU A 21 -16.81 -11.70 1.37
C GLU A 21 -15.55 -11.63 2.23
N ALA A 22 -15.47 -10.59 3.07
CA ALA A 22 -14.37 -10.39 4.00
C ALA A 22 -14.88 -9.96 5.38
N VAL A 23 -14.17 -10.43 6.43
CA VAL A 23 -14.43 -10.06 7.81
C VAL A 23 -13.12 -9.58 8.42
N PHE A 24 -13.07 -8.33 8.88
CA PHE A 24 -11.90 -7.78 9.57
C PHE A 24 -12.17 -7.74 11.08
N ALA A 25 -11.22 -8.25 11.86
CA ALA A 25 -11.22 -8.19 13.31
C ALA A 25 -10.30 -7.04 13.77
N VAL A 26 -10.85 -6.12 14.57
CA VAL A 26 -10.16 -4.93 15.06
C VAL A 26 -10.38 -4.75 16.55
N ASP A 27 -9.39 -4.18 17.25
CA ASP A 27 -9.54 -3.76 18.63
C ASP A 27 -10.20 -2.38 18.67
N TYR A 28 -11.32 -2.25 19.37
CA TYR A 28 -12.07 -1.01 19.44
C TYR A 28 -11.78 -0.18 20.69
N ARG A 29 -10.78 -0.52 21.49
CA ARG A 29 -10.41 0.25 22.69
C ARG A 29 -9.98 1.66 22.31
N GLY A 30 -10.38 2.62 23.14
CA GLY A 30 -10.03 4.03 22.96
C GLY A 30 -10.90 4.80 21.96
N ILE A 31 -11.86 4.15 21.29
CA ILE A 31 -12.76 4.82 20.35
C ILE A 31 -13.85 5.57 21.11
N SER A 32 -14.01 6.87 20.83
CA SER A 32 -15.12 7.68 21.33
C SER A 32 -16.40 7.44 20.51
N VAL A 33 -17.58 7.77 21.10
CA VAL A 33 -18.88 7.59 20.42
C VAL A 33 -18.95 8.35 19.08
N PRO A 34 -18.55 9.64 18.97
CA PRO A 34 -18.53 10.35 17.70
C PRO A 34 -17.62 9.70 16.67
N GLN A 35 -16.41 9.30 17.06
CA GLN A 35 -15.48 8.59 16.19
C GLN A 35 -16.06 7.26 15.66
N ALA A 36 -16.76 6.50 16.52
CA ALA A 36 -17.44 5.28 16.09
C ALA A 36 -18.58 5.56 15.10
N ALA A 37 -19.26 6.70 15.21
CA ALA A 37 -20.30 7.11 14.27
C ALA A 37 -19.69 7.49 12.91
N GLU A 38 -18.60 8.25 12.89
CA GLU A 38 -17.87 8.60 11.67
C GLU A 38 -17.33 7.35 10.96
N LEU A 39 -16.75 6.42 11.71
CA LEU A 39 -16.26 5.17 11.17
C LEU A 39 -17.37 4.36 10.51
N ARG A 40 -18.54 4.24 11.19
CA ARG A 40 -19.69 3.55 10.61
C ARG A 40 -20.18 4.21 9.31
N SER A 41 -20.22 5.53 9.27
CA SER A 41 -20.63 6.25 8.06
C SER A 41 -19.70 5.93 6.87
N LYS A 42 -18.39 6.00 7.08
CA LYS A 42 -17.39 5.67 6.04
C LYS A 42 -17.44 4.20 5.61
N LEU A 43 -17.71 3.29 6.54
CA LEU A 43 -17.81 1.87 6.23
C LEU A 43 -19.10 1.53 5.47
N ILE A 44 -20.20 2.22 5.75
CA ILE A 44 -21.46 2.06 5.00
C ILE A 44 -21.25 2.48 3.54
N GLU A 45 -20.51 3.56 3.27
CA GLU A 45 -20.14 3.99 1.91
C GLU A 45 -19.33 2.93 1.15
N ALA A 46 -18.53 2.14 1.88
CA ALA A 46 -17.77 1.02 1.34
C ALA A 46 -18.56 -0.30 1.27
N GLY A 47 -19.87 -0.29 1.57
CA GLY A 47 -20.69 -1.50 1.65
C GLY A 47 -20.32 -2.44 2.81
N ALA A 48 -19.72 -1.89 3.88
CA ALA A 48 -19.29 -2.64 5.03
C ALA A 48 -20.06 -2.26 6.30
N ARG A 49 -20.24 -3.23 7.21
CA ARG A 49 -20.95 -3.06 8.46
C ARG A 49 -20.02 -3.27 9.65
N PHE A 50 -19.88 -2.25 10.49
CA PHE A 50 -19.11 -2.33 11.74
C PHE A 50 -20.02 -2.74 12.92
N SER A 51 -19.67 -3.84 13.60
CA SER A 51 -20.42 -4.37 14.73
C SER A 51 -19.48 -4.79 15.87
N VAL A 52 -19.82 -4.34 17.08
CA VAL A 52 -19.15 -4.79 18.29
C VAL A 52 -19.96 -5.95 18.87
N VAL A 53 -19.35 -7.11 18.96
CA VAL A 53 -20.02 -8.34 19.39
C VAL A 53 -19.25 -9.00 20.53
N LYS A 54 -19.98 -9.69 21.38
CA LYS A 54 -19.37 -10.44 22.49
C LYS A 54 -18.67 -11.70 21.93
N ASN A 55 -17.37 -11.88 22.23
CA ASN A 55 -16.56 -12.99 21.73
C ASN A 55 -17.20 -14.38 21.92
N THR A 56 -17.84 -14.63 23.08
CA THR A 56 -18.53 -15.92 23.34
C THR A 56 -19.72 -16.20 22.43
N LEU A 57 -20.38 -15.16 21.87
CA LEU A 57 -21.45 -15.33 20.88
C LEU A 57 -20.89 -15.52 19.50
N THR A 58 -19.84 -14.76 19.16
CA THR A 58 -19.11 -14.92 17.89
C THR A 58 -18.49 -16.30 17.78
N GLN A 59 -17.91 -16.83 18.86
CA GLN A 59 -17.33 -18.16 18.88
C GLN A 59 -18.35 -19.25 18.52
N ARG A 60 -19.58 -19.15 19.03
CA ARG A 60 -20.66 -20.08 18.66
C ARG A 60 -21.10 -19.90 17.21
N ALA A 61 -21.22 -18.66 16.75
CA ALA A 61 -21.56 -18.38 15.35
C ALA A 61 -20.50 -18.92 14.38
N VAL A 62 -19.23 -18.81 14.75
CA VAL A 62 -18.08 -19.35 14.02
C VAL A 62 -18.12 -20.89 13.98
N ASP A 63 -18.45 -21.54 15.10
CA ASP A 63 -18.66 -22.99 15.18
C ASP A 63 -19.80 -23.45 14.24
N ASP A 64 -20.91 -22.68 14.18
CA ASP A 64 -22.07 -22.98 13.31
C ASP A 64 -21.75 -22.78 11.81
N VAL A 65 -20.83 -21.88 11.47
CA VAL A 65 -20.43 -21.59 10.08
C VAL A 65 -19.21 -22.41 9.62
N GLY A 66 -18.40 -22.92 10.57
CA GLY A 66 -17.17 -23.66 10.28
C GLY A 66 -15.98 -22.77 9.90
N ALA A 67 -15.99 -21.50 10.31
CA ALA A 67 -14.92 -20.53 10.05
C ALA A 67 -13.90 -20.50 11.20
N ASP A 68 -13.31 -21.64 11.56
CA ASP A 68 -12.48 -21.83 12.76
C ASP A 68 -11.31 -20.84 12.86
N THR A 69 -10.80 -20.37 11.74
CA THR A 69 -9.73 -19.35 11.65
C THR A 69 -10.08 -18.03 12.35
N LEU A 70 -11.37 -17.65 12.45
CA LEU A 70 -11.79 -16.46 13.20
C LEU A 70 -11.58 -16.60 14.71
N LYS A 71 -11.48 -17.82 15.23
CA LYS A 71 -11.30 -18.06 16.68
C LYS A 71 -9.99 -17.48 17.21
N GLU A 72 -8.95 -17.46 16.39
CA GLU A 72 -7.64 -16.91 16.75
C GLU A 72 -7.71 -15.41 17.04
N PHE A 73 -8.65 -14.70 16.41
CA PHE A 73 -8.79 -13.24 16.57
C PHE A 73 -9.78 -12.84 17.68
N LEU A 74 -10.39 -13.81 18.38
CA LEU A 74 -11.38 -13.58 19.44
C LEU A 74 -10.76 -13.28 20.81
N GLU A 75 -9.47 -13.02 20.89
CA GLU A 75 -8.81 -12.66 22.14
C GLU A 75 -9.01 -11.16 22.45
N GLY A 76 -9.43 -10.86 23.68
CA GLY A 76 -9.66 -9.49 24.16
C GLY A 76 -10.85 -8.77 23.51
N PRO A 77 -10.96 -7.43 23.63
CA PRO A 77 -12.02 -6.66 23.01
C PRO A 77 -11.88 -6.67 21.50
N THR A 78 -12.90 -7.15 20.82
CA THR A 78 -12.88 -7.30 19.38
C THR A 78 -14.16 -6.76 18.75
N ALA A 79 -14.03 -5.95 17.73
CA ALA A 79 -15.10 -5.55 16.85
C ALA A 79 -14.87 -6.16 15.47
N PHE A 80 -15.96 -6.44 14.77
CA PHE A 80 -15.92 -7.02 13.44
C PHE A 80 -16.46 -6.04 12.42
N THR A 81 -15.76 -5.96 11.30
CA THR A 81 -16.24 -5.28 10.11
C THR A 81 -16.56 -6.33 9.06
N PHE A 82 -17.82 -6.49 8.75
CA PHE A 82 -18.34 -7.39 7.74
C PHE A 82 -18.45 -6.62 6.43
N VAL A 83 -17.79 -7.10 5.37
CA VAL A 83 -17.88 -6.53 4.02
C VAL A 83 -18.83 -7.40 3.22
N SER A 84 -19.92 -6.82 2.72
CA SER A 84 -20.94 -7.58 1.97
C SER A 84 -20.36 -8.09 0.65
N ALA A 85 -20.70 -9.32 0.27
CA ALA A 85 -20.36 -9.88 -1.03
C ALA A 85 -21.13 -9.18 -2.17
N GLU A 86 -22.32 -8.64 -1.88
CA GLU A 86 -23.14 -7.93 -2.86
C GLU A 86 -22.88 -6.41 -2.73
N GLY A 87 -21.94 -5.87 -3.51
CA GLY A 87 -21.68 -4.42 -3.59
C GLY A 87 -20.76 -3.86 -2.53
N GLY A 88 -20.11 -4.68 -1.71
CA GLY A 88 -19.04 -4.25 -0.80
C GLY A 88 -17.69 -4.20 -1.51
N ASP A 89 -16.89 -3.20 -1.20
CA ASP A 89 -15.50 -3.09 -1.66
C ASP A 89 -14.56 -3.34 -0.49
N VAL A 90 -13.91 -4.50 -0.51
CA VAL A 90 -12.96 -4.94 0.53
C VAL A 90 -11.79 -3.96 0.66
N ALA A 91 -11.29 -3.42 -0.45
CA ALA A 91 -10.19 -2.47 -0.45
C ALA A 91 -10.60 -1.12 0.14
N MET A 92 -11.80 -0.63 -0.20
CA MET A 92 -12.37 0.60 0.36
C MET A 92 -12.62 0.46 1.87
N ALA A 93 -13.17 -0.67 2.31
CA ALA A 93 -13.38 -0.95 3.74
C ALA A 93 -12.06 -1.01 4.52
N ALA A 94 -11.07 -1.75 4.02
CA ALA A 94 -9.73 -1.82 4.62
C ALA A 94 -9.03 -0.44 4.65
N LYS A 95 -9.19 0.34 3.59
CA LYS A 95 -8.67 1.71 3.49
C LYS A 95 -9.32 2.65 4.51
N ALA A 96 -10.65 2.58 4.67
CA ALA A 96 -11.37 3.38 5.66
C ALA A 96 -10.88 3.05 7.09
N LEU A 97 -10.72 1.76 7.42
CA LEU A 97 -10.17 1.31 8.70
C LEU A 97 -8.72 1.80 8.91
N SER A 98 -7.86 1.65 7.90
CA SER A 98 -6.46 2.09 7.97
C SER A 98 -6.31 3.61 8.10
N GLN A 99 -7.11 4.38 7.38
CA GLN A 99 -7.14 5.84 7.50
C GLN A 99 -7.62 6.28 8.88
N PHE A 100 -8.66 5.62 9.40
CA PHE A 100 -9.18 5.90 10.73
C PHE A 100 -8.13 5.60 11.82
N ARG A 101 -7.41 4.47 11.71
CA ARG A 101 -6.30 4.12 12.60
C ARG A 101 -5.23 5.22 12.62
N ARG A 102 -4.81 5.69 11.44
CA ARG A 102 -3.79 6.73 11.32
C ARG A 102 -4.23 8.09 11.85
N ALA A 103 -5.51 8.44 11.68
CA ALA A 103 -6.04 9.73 12.08
C ALA A 103 -6.26 9.84 13.61
N ASN A 104 -6.63 8.73 14.25
CA ASN A 104 -7.04 8.72 15.65
C ASN A 104 -6.07 7.96 16.57
N GLU A 105 -5.05 7.28 16.01
CA GLU A 105 -4.10 6.41 16.74
C GLU A 105 -4.79 5.35 17.60
N VAL A 106 -6.01 5.00 17.24
CA VAL A 106 -6.84 3.97 17.87
C VAL A 106 -7.26 2.96 16.82
N LEU A 107 -7.71 1.80 17.20
CA LEU A 107 -8.17 0.75 16.31
C LEU A 107 -7.03 -0.06 15.70
N GLU A 108 -6.54 -1.03 16.45
CA GLU A 108 -5.52 -1.96 15.99
C GLU A 108 -6.15 -3.12 15.21
N PHE A 109 -5.55 -3.49 14.09
CA PHE A 109 -5.93 -4.71 13.38
C PHE A 109 -5.43 -5.92 14.14
N LYS A 110 -6.31 -6.92 14.33
CA LYS A 110 -5.95 -8.24 14.86
C LYS A 110 -5.75 -9.25 13.74
N GLY A 111 -6.46 -9.07 12.65
CA GLY A 111 -6.46 -9.93 11.49
C GLY A 111 -7.83 -9.94 10.82
N GLY A 112 -8.04 -10.90 9.96
CA GLY A 112 -9.34 -11.05 9.26
C GLY A 112 -9.42 -12.36 8.49
N ILE A 113 -10.52 -12.51 7.79
CA ILE A 113 -10.74 -13.61 6.82
C ILE A 113 -11.28 -13.00 5.54
N MET A 114 -10.82 -13.52 4.41
CA MET A 114 -11.33 -13.20 3.09
C MET A 114 -11.44 -14.49 2.27
N GLY A 115 -12.65 -14.78 1.77
CA GLY A 115 -12.88 -16.00 1.01
C GLY A 115 -12.59 -17.30 1.77
N GLY A 116 -12.62 -17.29 3.12
CA GLY A 116 -12.29 -18.44 3.95
C GLY A 116 -10.82 -18.54 4.37
N GLU A 117 -9.93 -17.73 3.81
CA GLU A 117 -8.49 -17.70 4.17
C GLU A 117 -8.21 -16.66 5.24
N PRO A 118 -7.35 -16.96 6.23
CA PRO A 118 -6.94 -15.98 7.23
C PRO A 118 -6.05 -14.91 6.60
N LEU A 119 -6.31 -13.65 6.99
CA LEU A 119 -5.51 -12.50 6.59
C LEU A 119 -4.64 -12.03 7.76
N SER A 120 -3.36 -11.88 7.52
CA SER A 120 -2.44 -11.22 8.44
C SER A 120 -2.61 -9.69 8.41
N ILE A 121 -2.09 -9.03 9.43
CA ILE A 121 -2.13 -7.55 9.53
C ILE A 121 -1.46 -6.90 8.31
N ASP A 122 -0.31 -7.42 7.87
CA ASP A 122 0.43 -6.90 6.72
C ASP A 122 -0.35 -7.03 5.41
N GLN A 123 -1.09 -8.13 5.25
CA GLN A 123 -1.96 -8.34 4.10
C GLN A 123 -3.13 -7.35 4.09
N ILE A 124 -3.77 -7.11 5.25
CA ILE A 124 -4.84 -6.11 5.38
C ILE A 124 -4.30 -4.71 5.04
N GLU A 125 -3.11 -4.35 5.50
CA GLU A 125 -2.48 -3.08 5.14
C GLU A 125 -2.14 -2.99 3.65
N SER A 126 -1.76 -4.07 3.03
CA SER A 126 -1.50 -4.14 1.59
C SER A 126 -2.79 -3.94 0.79
N ILE A 127 -3.88 -4.59 1.20
CA ILE A 127 -5.22 -4.40 0.61
C ILE A 127 -5.68 -2.95 0.78
N ALA A 128 -5.45 -2.34 1.93
CA ALA A 128 -5.81 -0.94 2.20
C ALA A 128 -5.07 0.08 1.30
N ARG A 129 -3.98 -0.31 0.67
CA ARG A 129 -3.23 0.52 -0.30
C ARG A 129 -3.77 0.41 -1.72
N LEU A 130 -4.60 -0.58 -1.99
CA LEU A 130 -5.18 -0.76 -3.32
C LEU A 130 -6.17 0.38 -3.62
N PRO A 131 -6.25 0.83 -4.88
CA PRO A 131 -7.32 1.70 -5.32
C PRO A 131 -8.65 0.95 -5.40
N ALA A 132 -9.76 1.66 -5.48
CA ALA A 132 -11.09 1.08 -5.65
C ALA A 132 -11.15 0.17 -6.90
N VAL A 133 -12.03 -0.81 -6.88
CA VAL A 133 -12.17 -1.85 -7.92
C VAL A 133 -12.35 -1.25 -9.32
N ASP A 134 -13.13 -0.18 -9.45
CA ASP A 134 -13.32 0.52 -10.74
C ASP A 134 -12.02 1.07 -11.32
N VAL A 135 -11.14 1.61 -10.45
CA VAL A 135 -9.83 2.13 -10.87
C VAL A 135 -8.90 0.99 -11.29
N LEU A 136 -8.97 -0.15 -10.59
CA LEU A 136 -8.21 -1.36 -10.97
C LEU A 136 -8.64 -1.89 -12.34
N HIS A 137 -9.94 -1.94 -12.62
CA HIS A 137 -10.46 -2.29 -13.94
C HIS A 137 -9.95 -1.32 -15.01
N GLY A 138 -9.98 -0.01 -14.73
CA GLY A 138 -9.42 1.00 -15.62
C GLY A 138 -7.93 0.81 -15.90
N GLN A 139 -7.14 0.44 -14.88
CA GLN A 139 -5.71 0.16 -15.02
C GLN A 139 -5.48 -1.09 -15.90
N VAL A 140 -6.24 -2.16 -15.70
CA VAL A 140 -6.15 -3.38 -16.53
C VAL A 140 -6.44 -3.05 -17.99
N VAL A 141 -7.52 -2.33 -18.28
CA VAL A 141 -7.84 -1.87 -19.64
C VAL A 141 -6.74 -0.99 -20.21
N GLY A 142 -6.17 -0.08 -19.41
CA GLY A 142 -5.04 0.77 -19.79
C GLY A 142 -3.79 -0.02 -20.17
N VAL A 143 -3.45 -1.05 -19.39
CA VAL A 143 -2.32 -1.95 -19.70
C VAL A 143 -2.56 -2.73 -20.99
N LEU A 144 -3.78 -3.22 -21.23
CA LEU A 144 -4.13 -3.91 -22.47
C LEU A 144 -4.11 -2.98 -23.70
N ALA A 145 -4.47 -1.70 -23.50
CA ALA A 145 -4.43 -0.69 -24.57
C ALA A 145 -3.02 -0.11 -24.81
N SER A 146 -2.11 -0.25 -23.84
CA SER A 146 -0.76 0.32 -23.88
C SER A 146 0.04 -0.06 -25.13
N PRO A 147 0.12 -1.33 -25.58
CA PRO A 147 0.85 -1.70 -26.78
C PRO A 147 0.28 -1.03 -28.05
N LEU A 148 -1.03 -0.90 -28.16
CA LEU A 148 -1.68 -0.22 -29.28
C LEU A 148 -1.33 1.27 -29.30
N THR A 149 -1.41 1.93 -28.15
CA THR A 149 -1.04 3.33 -27.98
C THR A 149 0.44 3.56 -28.27
N GLY A 150 1.32 2.62 -27.85
CA GLY A 150 2.74 2.64 -28.14
C GLY A 150 3.05 2.57 -29.64
N LEU A 151 2.36 1.69 -30.36
CA LEU A 151 2.46 1.58 -31.82
C LEU A 151 2.05 2.87 -32.53
N VAL A 152 0.90 3.44 -32.16
CA VAL A 152 0.40 4.69 -32.76
C VAL A 152 1.38 5.84 -32.50
N ARG A 153 1.91 5.93 -31.27
CA ARG A 153 2.94 6.95 -30.94
C ARG A 153 4.22 6.75 -31.74
N GLY A 154 4.69 5.50 -31.87
CA GLY A 154 5.87 5.17 -32.65
C GLY A 154 5.73 5.60 -34.12
N LEU A 155 4.59 5.29 -34.74
CA LEU A 155 4.30 5.71 -36.11
C LEU A 155 4.24 7.24 -36.25
N ASN A 156 3.57 7.92 -35.31
CA ASN A 156 3.52 9.38 -35.31
C ASN A 156 4.90 10.01 -35.13
N GLN A 157 5.76 9.43 -34.28
CA GLN A 157 7.12 9.92 -34.10
C GLN A 157 7.98 9.74 -35.35
N MET A 158 7.80 8.65 -36.10
CA MET A 158 8.47 8.45 -37.36
C MET A 158 8.07 9.50 -38.39
N ILE A 159 6.78 9.79 -38.51
CA ILE A 159 6.24 10.83 -39.40
C ILE A 159 6.74 12.21 -38.98
N ALA A 160 6.65 12.54 -37.69
CA ALA A 160 7.13 13.81 -37.16
C ALA A 160 8.66 13.96 -37.32
N GLY A 161 9.42 12.89 -37.06
CA GLY A 161 10.86 12.86 -37.23
C GLY A 161 11.26 13.14 -38.70
N LEU A 162 10.55 12.53 -39.67
CA LEU A 162 10.77 12.78 -41.09
C LEU A 162 10.46 14.22 -41.47
N ALA A 163 9.35 14.76 -40.96
CA ALA A 163 8.97 16.16 -41.19
C ALA A 163 10.00 17.16 -40.63
N ILE A 164 10.51 16.87 -39.42
CA ILE A 164 11.58 17.69 -38.80
C ILE A 164 12.88 17.59 -39.60
N ALA A 165 13.28 16.38 -40.03
CA ALA A 165 14.47 16.18 -40.83
C ALA A 165 14.38 16.92 -42.18
N LEU A 166 13.23 16.83 -42.87
CA LEU A 166 12.99 17.59 -44.11
C LEU A 166 13.04 19.11 -43.87
N GLY A 167 12.47 19.58 -42.77
CA GLY A 167 12.53 20.99 -42.37
C GLY A 167 13.96 21.47 -42.09
N GLN A 168 14.80 20.63 -41.47
CA GLN A 168 16.22 20.93 -41.25
C GLN A 168 17.00 20.98 -42.57
N ILE A 169 16.79 20.01 -43.46
CA ILE A 169 17.43 20.01 -44.80
C ILE A 169 17.03 21.25 -45.58
N GLN A 170 15.78 21.67 -45.50
CA GLN A 170 15.31 22.90 -46.14
C GLN A 170 15.92 24.15 -45.52
N ALA A 171 16.04 24.20 -44.17
CA ALA A 171 16.67 25.32 -43.46
C ALA A 171 18.18 25.42 -43.71
N GLU A 172 18.86 24.30 -43.89
CA GLU A 172 20.27 24.23 -44.22
C GLU A 172 20.56 24.44 -45.73
N GLY A 173 19.55 24.62 -46.55
CA GLY A 173 19.69 24.92 -47.96
C GLY A 173 20.22 23.76 -48.82
N LYS A 174 20.23 22.54 -48.29
CA LYS A 174 20.75 21.35 -48.99
C LYS A 174 19.80 20.75 -50.05
N LEU A 175 18.63 21.33 -50.23
CA LEU A 175 17.67 20.92 -51.28
C LEU A 175 17.91 21.63 -52.61
N GLY A 176 19.14 21.86 -52.98
CA GLY A 176 19.47 22.54 -54.24
C GLY A 176 20.93 22.38 -54.70
N ALA A 177 21.71 21.65 -53.97
CA ALA A 177 23.05 21.32 -54.42
C ALA A 177 22.97 19.97 -55.19
N GLU A 178 23.02 20.08 -56.50
CA GLU A 178 23.29 19.02 -57.48
C GLU A 178 24.45 18.18 -56.94
N ALA A 179 24.23 16.87 -56.80
CA ALA A 179 25.27 15.94 -56.41
C ALA A 179 26.34 15.92 -57.53
N GLU A 180 27.41 16.67 -57.35
CA GLU A 180 28.66 16.34 -58.02
C GLU A 180 29.18 15.03 -57.41
N PRO A 181 29.50 14.05 -58.21
CA PRO A 181 30.11 12.82 -57.71
C PRO A 181 31.54 13.14 -57.27
N GLU A 182 31.71 13.28 -55.98
CA GLU A 182 33.02 13.37 -55.37
C GLU A 182 33.73 12.02 -55.51
N ALA A 183 34.81 12.10 -56.24
CA ALA A 183 35.71 11.04 -56.63
C ALA A 183 36.18 10.22 -55.43
N GLU A 184 36.20 8.93 -55.67
CA GLU A 184 37.05 7.90 -55.13
C GLU A 184 38.25 8.44 -54.31
N ALA A 185 38.12 8.38 -52.97
CA ALA A 185 39.25 8.50 -52.07
C ALA A 185 39.73 7.09 -51.70
N GLU A 186 40.91 6.78 -52.16
CA GLU A 186 41.68 5.57 -51.86
C GLU A 186 41.74 5.24 -50.39
N PRO A 187 41.72 3.96 -50.04
CA PRO A 187 41.89 3.53 -48.67
C PRO A 187 43.33 3.74 -48.21
N PRO A 188 43.58 4.24 -47.00
CA PRO A 188 44.92 4.31 -46.45
C PRO A 188 45.46 2.90 -46.16
N PRO A 189 46.80 2.72 -46.31
CA PRO A 189 47.44 1.42 -46.14
C PRO A 189 47.43 0.92 -44.70
N PRO A 190 47.56 -0.39 -44.50
CA PRO A 190 47.59 -0.99 -43.18
C PRO A 190 48.92 -0.73 -42.49
N GLU A 191 48.92 -0.11 -41.34
CA GLU A 191 50.09 -0.12 -40.46
C GLU A 191 50.01 -1.31 -39.52
N ASP A 192 51.08 -2.09 -39.62
CA ASP A 192 51.45 -3.21 -38.79
C ASP A 192 51.48 -2.84 -37.29
N GLY A 193 50.98 -3.76 -36.44
CA GLY A 193 51.43 -3.84 -35.05
C GLY A 193 52.88 -4.41 -35.00
N PRO A 194 53.48 -4.69 -33.91
CA PRO A 194 52.95 -4.94 -32.55
C PRO A 194 53.78 -4.18 -31.47
N ASP A 195 53.40 -4.15 -30.28
CA ASP A 195 54.15 -4.75 -29.15
C ASP A 195 53.64 -4.30 -27.77
N ALA A 196 53.71 -5.25 -26.93
CA ALA A 196 53.63 -5.36 -25.50
C ALA A 196 54.00 -4.13 -24.64
N GLY A 197 53.32 -4.04 -23.50
CA GLY A 197 53.77 -3.31 -22.32
C GLY A 197 52.67 -3.12 -21.32
N GLU A 198 52.52 -4.11 -20.47
CA GLU A 198 52.37 -3.98 -19.00
C GLU A 198 52.44 -2.53 -18.47
N ASP A 199 51.44 -2.06 -17.78
CA ASP A 199 51.60 -1.90 -16.33
C ASP A 199 50.28 -1.48 -15.66
N ALA A 200 50.14 -2.01 -14.47
CA ALA A 200 49.13 -1.79 -13.49
C ALA A 200 49.13 -0.33 -13.02
N GLU A 201 47.95 0.25 -12.82
CA GLU A 201 47.78 1.15 -11.68
C GLU A 201 46.31 1.26 -11.25
N ALA A 202 46.14 1.09 -9.98
CA ALA A 202 44.92 1.04 -9.24
C ALA A 202 44.21 2.41 -9.14
N PRO A 203 42.92 2.44 -8.82
CA PRO A 203 42.17 3.69 -8.65
C PRO A 203 42.51 4.36 -7.31
N PRO A 204 42.47 5.69 -7.22
CA PRO A 204 42.66 6.37 -5.95
C PRO A 204 41.41 6.32 -5.10
N GLU A 205 41.62 5.88 -3.89
CA GLU A 205 40.76 6.13 -2.74
C GLU A 205 40.65 7.64 -2.50
N VAL A 206 39.45 8.10 -2.25
CA VAL A 206 39.21 9.42 -1.68
C VAL A 206 38.46 9.22 -0.35
N ASP A 207 39.22 9.22 0.66
CA ASP A 207 39.16 9.93 1.92
C ASP A 207 37.78 10.30 2.48
N THR A 208 37.48 9.61 3.53
CA THR A 208 36.63 10.01 4.62
C THR A 208 37.44 10.90 5.57
N PRO A 209 36.90 11.95 6.12
CA PRO A 209 37.24 12.29 7.50
C PRO A 209 36.10 12.04 8.46
N ALA A 210 36.35 11.14 9.36
CA ALA A 210 35.77 11.10 10.68
C ALA A 210 36.30 12.29 11.50
N GLU A 211 35.56 12.62 12.52
CA GLU A 211 35.85 13.39 13.73
C GLU A 211 34.72 14.41 13.94
N GLU A 212 34.05 14.54 15.00
CA GLU A 212 34.42 14.38 16.43
C GLU A 212 33.13 14.33 17.25
N ALA A 213 33.09 13.44 18.22
CA ALA A 213 32.34 13.67 19.44
C ALA A 213 33.29 14.41 20.39
N PRO A 214 32.81 15.29 21.27
CA PRO A 214 32.89 14.95 22.68
C PRO A 214 31.67 15.38 23.51
N ALA A 215 31.29 14.52 24.42
CA ALA A 215 31.61 14.58 25.86
C ALA A 215 30.63 15.42 26.71
N GLU A 216 29.90 14.67 27.53
CA GLU A 216 29.71 14.86 28.98
C GLU A 216 29.36 16.28 29.52
N ALA A 217 28.20 16.32 30.15
CA ALA A 217 28.08 16.95 31.44
C ALA A 217 26.95 16.34 32.26
N GLU A 218 27.34 15.54 33.21
CA GLU A 218 26.59 15.21 34.40
C GLU A 218 26.17 16.49 35.13
N THR A 219 24.96 16.49 35.67
CA THR A 219 24.72 17.05 36.98
C THR A 219 23.58 16.32 37.67
N GLU A 220 23.97 15.56 38.63
CA GLU A 220 23.21 15.19 39.82
C GLU A 220 22.54 16.39 40.47
N THR A 221 21.42 16.12 41.07
CA THR A 221 21.00 16.54 42.41
C THR A 221 19.56 16.04 42.57
N GLU A 222 19.28 14.93 43.25
CA GLU A 222 19.13 14.82 44.72
C GLU A 222 18.02 15.76 45.25
N GLU A 223 16.92 15.22 45.66
CA GLU A 223 16.43 15.06 47.03
C GLU A 223 14.92 14.78 47.09
N ALA A 224 14.59 13.65 47.66
CA ALA A 224 13.31 13.40 48.35
C ALA A 224 13.51 13.90 49.81
N PRO A 225 12.56 13.78 50.74
CA PRO A 225 11.12 13.63 50.76
C PRO A 225 10.45 14.62 51.76
N SER A 226 9.13 14.64 51.83
CA SER A 226 8.39 14.92 53.10
C SER A 226 6.93 14.52 52.94
N GLU A 227 6.53 13.51 53.53
CA GLU A 227 5.61 13.27 54.66
C GLU A 227 4.76 14.46 55.10
N GLY A 228 3.53 14.18 55.40
CA GLY A 228 2.56 14.98 56.13
C GLY A 228 1.16 14.59 55.65
N GLU A 229 0.54 13.58 56.14
CA GLU A 229 -0.26 13.39 57.36
C GLU A 229 -1.46 14.35 57.48
N GLU A 230 -2.61 13.64 57.55
CA GLU A 230 -3.81 13.89 58.36
C GLU A 230 -4.69 15.14 58.07
N LYS A 231 -5.91 15.04 57.87
CA LYS A 231 -7.06 14.78 58.78
C LYS A 231 -8.38 15.19 58.16
N GLU A 232 -9.36 14.31 58.37
CA GLU A 232 -10.79 14.53 58.70
C GLU A 232 -11.51 15.80 58.23
N GLY A 233 -12.66 15.48 57.66
CA GLY A 233 -13.83 16.33 57.52
C GLY A 233 -14.94 15.62 56.76
#